data_175dfb18e0ecb9491a6d70f1d6035dcf
#
_entry.id   175dfb18e0ecb9491a6d70f1d6035dcf
#
_cell.length_a   1.000
_cell.length_b   1.000
_cell.length_c   1.000
_cell.angle_alpha   90.00
_cell.angle_beta   90.00
_cell.angle_gamma   90.00
#
_symmetry.space_group_name_H-M   'P 1'
#
loop_
_entity.id
_entity.type
_entity.pdbx_description
1 polymer ?
#
loop_
_entity_poly.entity_id
_entity_poly.type
_entity_poly.pdbx_seq_one_letter_code
_entity_poly.pdbx_strand_id
1 'polypeptide(L)'
;MKRLILFAGMVYLLISCAGSPGFKDGKGDMDWQLFRGDAALSGYTDTPLPEDPVLLWSYKGNTRTVSSPVVDKGTTYWCDKKGHIQGIDIKGNPAFSYDLNTAVEATPMIHDSILYIGRIDGFLSAVSLSKKDTLWNFETMGQVSATPNTVNFEGRKSVVFGSYDNFLYCVDARDGFEINRFESGYYLNGAVAVWKEHVIFGGCDSWLRIINTRTGMPTDSLLLDAYIPASPAIMGDFCYVGDYSGNIYELLLEKGKIVRHKKIMKSTNENSSFVSVLSITSETLYALSSERYLYSINRKDGKVNWKYLLKGNVGESSPLVCDDKVIVCTKTGIVTILDTQKGTLKWEYDTGEQIVGSPAIIKDHFFVLTTKGTLLCFGNK
;
A
#
# COMPACT_ATOMS: atom_id res chain seq x y z
N MET A 1 64.91 -14.88 39.39
CA MET A 1 63.60 -14.30 39.59
C MET A 1 63.33 -13.29 38.51
N LYS A 2 62.60 -13.67 37.45
CA LYS A 2 62.17 -12.76 36.34
C LYS A 2 60.66 -12.59 36.47
N ARG A 3 60.22 -11.36 36.74
CA ARG A 3 58.80 -11.00 36.77
C ARG A 3 58.27 -10.85 35.34
N LEU A 4 57.26 -11.62 35.02
CA LEU A 4 56.52 -11.52 33.79
C LEU A 4 55.37 -10.50 34.01
N ILE A 5 55.36 -9.41 33.26
CA ILE A 5 54.31 -8.42 33.27
C ILE A 5 53.34 -8.80 32.14
N LEU A 6 52.10 -9.20 32.49
CA LEU A 6 51.02 -9.40 31.52
C LEU A 6 50.38 -8.05 31.21
N PHE A 7 50.47 -7.64 29.93
CA PHE A 7 49.64 -6.56 29.40
C PHE A 7 48.30 -7.11 28.97
N ALA A 8 47.24 -6.73 29.62
CA ALA A 8 45.87 -6.99 29.21
C ALA A 8 45.46 -5.92 28.18
N GLY A 9 45.47 -6.29 26.92
CA GLY A 9 44.93 -5.47 25.84
C GLY A 9 43.42 -5.47 25.85
N MET A 10 42.82 -4.33 26.19
CA MET A 10 41.39 -4.08 26.13
C MET A 10 40.99 -3.81 24.68
N VAL A 11 40.44 -4.80 24.00
CA VAL A 11 39.90 -4.66 22.65
C VAL A 11 38.56 -3.95 22.76
N TYR A 12 38.50 -2.67 22.39
CA TYR A 12 37.22 -1.96 22.15
C TYR A 12 36.61 -2.46 20.84
N LEU A 13 35.58 -3.27 20.96
CA LEU A 13 34.67 -3.57 19.86
C LEU A 13 33.85 -2.31 19.59
N LEU A 14 34.23 -1.58 18.55
CA LEU A 14 33.37 -0.59 17.91
C LEU A 14 32.19 -1.34 17.27
N ILE A 15 31.06 -1.38 17.97
CA ILE A 15 29.79 -1.76 17.35
C ILE A 15 29.41 -0.59 16.42
N SER A 16 29.77 -0.73 15.17
CA SER A 16 29.22 0.07 14.08
C SER A 16 27.70 -0.21 14.06
N CYS A 17 26.92 0.80 14.38
CA CYS A 17 25.48 0.81 14.04
C CYS A 17 25.37 0.80 12.52
N ALA A 18 25.42 -0.39 11.93
CA ALA A 18 24.94 -0.59 10.58
C ALA A 18 23.43 -0.39 10.62
N GLY A 19 22.94 0.72 10.07
CA GLY A 19 21.55 0.96 9.81
C GLY A 19 20.99 -0.28 9.09
N SER A 20 19.84 -0.75 9.53
CA SER A 20 19.13 -1.87 8.91
C SER A 20 19.06 -1.63 7.41
N PRO A 21 19.46 -2.58 6.54
CA PRO A 21 19.28 -2.42 5.12
C PRO A 21 17.78 -2.33 4.85
N GLY A 22 17.28 -1.12 4.56
CA GLY A 22 15.98 -0.95 3.96
C GLY A 22 15.96 -1.82 2.71
N PHE A 23 14.94 -2.63 2.55
CA PHE A 23 14.70 -3.39 1.35
C PHE A 23 14.58 -2.40 0.20
N LYS A 24 15.65 -2.18 -0.52
CA LYS A 24 15.60 -1.56 -1.85
C LYS A 24 15.11 -2.65 -2.80
N ASP A 25 13.79 -2.83 -2.88
CA ASP A 25 13.22 -3.36 -4.11
C ASP A 25 13.71 -2.41 -5.20
N GLY A 26 14.37 -2.90 -6.24
CA GLY A 26 15.06 -2.09 -7.25
C GLY A 26 14.17 -1.09 -8.00
N LYS A 27 13.46 -0.25 -7.25
CA LYS A 27 12.62 0.85 -7.72
C LYS A 27 13.51 1.91 -8.34
N GLY A 28 13.26 2.22 -9.59
CA GLY A 28 13.78 3.41 -10.21
C GLY A 28 13.17 4.65 -9.54
N ASP A 29 13.89 5.78 -9.54
CA ASP A 29 13.41 7.07 -9.01
C ASP A 29 12.08 7.54 -9.66
N MET A 30 11.66 6.89 -10.75
CA MET A 30 10.46 7.19 -11.55
C MET A 30 9.39 6.10 -11.49
N ASP A 31 9.39 5.25 -10.46
CA ASP A 31 8.50 4.11 -10.34
C ASP A 31 7.68 4.13 -9.06
N TRP A 32 6.38 3.81 -9.18
CA TRP A 32 5.42 3.54 -8.11
C TRP A 32 4.47 2.44 -8.58
N GLN A 33 5.01 1.24 -8.79
CA GLN A 33 4.37 0.17 -9.54
C GLN A 33 3.30 -0.61 -8.75
N LEU A 34 3.31 -0.46 -7.42
CA LEU A 34 2.41 -1.15 -6.50
C LEU A 34 1.55 -0.15 -5.73
N PHE A 35 0.37 -0.60 -5.34
CA PHE A 35 -0.46 0.14 -4.38
C PHE A 35 0.36 0.43 -3.11
N ARG A 36 0.38 1.70 -2.68
CA ARG A 36 1.18 2.19 -1.55
C ARG A 36 2.69 2.05 -1.71
N GLY A 37 3.15 1.77 -2.91
CA GLY A 37 4.55 1.79 -3.28
C GLY A 37 5.34 0.51 -3.06
N ASP A 38 4.91 -0.42 -2.21
CA ASP A 38 5.62 -1.68 -1.97
C ASP A 38 4.67 -2.85 -1.66
N ALA A 39 5.16 -4.08 -1.76
CA ALA A 39 4.36 -5.27 -1.54
C ALA A 39 3.98 -5.49 -0.05
N ALA A 40 4.71 -4.89 0.87
CA ALA A 40 4.42 -4.92 2.30
C ALA A 40 3.32 -3.91 2.69
N LEU A 41 2.88 -3.08 1.76
CA LEU A 41 1.92 -2.00 1.95
C LEU A 41 2.33 -1.01 3.04
N SER A 42 3.64 -0.80 3.22
CA SER A 42 4.19 0.04 4.29
C SER A 42 3.74 1.50 4.20
N GLY A 43 3.46 1.98 2.98
CA GLY A 43 3.11 3.37 2.73
C GLY A 43 4.26 4.34 3.05
N TYR A 44 5.50 3.87 2.96
CA TYR A 44 6.70 4.64 3.20
C TYR A 44 7.60 4.68 1.97
N THR A 45 8.22 5.81 1.74
CA THR A 45 9.29 5.98 0.76
C THR A 45 10.33 6.98 1.25
N ASP A 46 11.60 6.74 0.90
CA ASP A 46 12.69 7.72 1.11
C ASP A 46 12.63 8.87 0.09
N THR A 47 11.74 8.79 -0.91
CA THR A 47 11.56 9.82 -1.93
C THR A 47 10.90 11.04 -1.29
N PRO A 48 11.58 12.20 -1.22
CA PRO A 48 11.00 13.40 -0.63
C PRO A 48 9.89 13.98 -1.51
N LEU A 49 8.87 14.55 -0.87
CA LEU A 49 7.90 15.41 -1.57
C LEU A 49 8.52 16.78 -1.86
N PRO A 50 8.07 17.46 -2.94
CA PRO A 50 8.42 18.85 -3.19
C PRO A 50 8.17 19.73 -1.95
N GLU A 51 9.00 20.75 -1.72
CA GLU A 51 8.84 21.66 -0.57
C GLU A 51 7.58 22.54 -0.70
N ASP A 52 7.42 23.16 -1.86
CA ASP A 52 6.28 24.02 -2.21
C ASP A 52 5.62 23.50 -3.48
N PRO A 53 4.85 22.38 -3.41
CA PRO A 53 4.28 21.77 -4.59
C PRO A 53 3.34 22.72 -5.34
N VAL A 54 3.45 22.77 -6.65
CA VAL A 54 2.50 23.45 -7.54
C VAL A 54 1.84 22.42 -8.46
N LEU A 55 0.61 22.71 -8.88
CA LEU A 55 -0.04 21.93 -9.95
C LEU A 55 0.70 22.19 -11.25
N LEU A 56 1.40 21.16 -11.77
CA LEU A 56 2.12 21.25 -13.04
C LEU A 56 1.18 21.08 -14.22
N TRP A 57 0.31 20.08 -14.15
CA TRP A 57 -0.73 19.83 -15.14
C TRP A 57 -1.88 18.99 -14.55
N SER A 58 -2.99 18.99 -15.23
CA SER A 58 -4.12 18.11 -14.98
C SER A 58 -4.58 17.46 -16.28
N TYR A 59 -4.96 16.19 -16.22
CA TYR A 59 -5.50 15.44 -17.34
C TYR A 59 -6.88 14.90 -16.98
N LYS A 60 -7.87 15.19 -17.83
CA LYS A 60 -9.23 14.67 -17.65
C LYS A 60 -9.37 13.34 -18.35
N GLY A 61 -9.53 12.27 -17.58
CA GLY A 61 -9.80 10.94 -18.10
C GLY A 61 -11.22 10.78 -18.64
N ASN A 62 -11.49 9.61 -19.20
CA ASN A 62 -12.72 9.35 -19.95
C ASN A 62 -13.96 9.22 -19.06
N THR A 63 -13.82 8.63 -17.85
CA THR A 63 -14.94 8.38 -16.94
C THR A 63 -14.46 8.26 -15.48
N ARG A 64 -15.42 7.97 -14.61
CA ARG A 64 -15.17 7.85 -13.16
C ARG A 64 -14.23 6.69 -12.84
N THR A 65 -13.49 6.84 -11.76
CA THR A 65 -12.61 5.80 -11.21
C THR A 65 -12.66 5.78 -9.66
N VAL A 66 -12.28 4.65 -9.07
CA VAL A 66 -11.99 4.48 -7.65
C VAL A 66 -10.57 3.92 -7.44
N SER A 67 -9.83 3.73 -8.54
CA SER A 67 -8.45 3.23 -8.57
C SER A 67 -7.48 4.25 -7.98
N SER A 68 -6.39 3.77 -7.41
CA SER A 68 -5.20 4.59 -7.17
C SER A 68 -4.33 4.62 -8.42
N PRO A 69 -3.59 5.70 -8.69
CA PRO A 69 -2.62 5.71 -9.77
C PRO A 69 -1.39 4.86 -9.41
N VAL A 70 -0.78 4.25 -10.42
CA VAL A 70 0.53 3.60 -10.35
C VAL A 70 1.44 4.18 -11.42
N VAL A 71 2.75 4.15 -11.22
CA VAL A 71 3.72 4.75 -12.15
C VAL A 71 4.77 3.73 -12.56
N ASP A 72 5.02 3.62 -13.85
CA ASP A 72 6.12 2.85 -14.44
C ASP A 72 6.93 3.73 -15.38
N LYS A 73 8.23 3.89 -15.08
CA LYS A 73 9.15 4.70 -15.89
C LYS A 73 8.62 6.10 -16.22
N GLY A 74 8.01 6.76 -15.22
CA GLY A 74 7.47 8.11 -15.35
C GLY A 74 6.15 8.21 -16.11
N THR A 75 5.53 7.12 -16.51
CA THR A 75 4.17 7.11 -17.03
C THR A 75 3.21 6.68 -15.93
N THR A 76 2.20 7.49 -15.66
CA THR A 76 1.17 7.22 -14.64
C THR A 76 -0.01 6.50 -15.26
N TYR A 77 -0.36 5.34 -14.70
CA TYR A 77 -1.45 4.49 -15.16
C TYR A 77 -2.57 4.40 -14.13
N TRP A 78 -3.80 4.30 -14.61
CA TRP A 78 -4.98 3.95 -13.80
C TRP A 78 -6.02 3.29 -14.68
N CYS A 79 -7.04 2.69 -14.07
CA CYS A 79 -8.18 2.14 -14.77
C CYS A 79 -9.47 2.86 -14.34
N ASP A 80 -10.40 3.03 -15.26
CA ASP A 80 -11.70 3.63 -14.98
C ASP A 80 -12.82 2.58 -14.87
N LYS A 81 -14.00 3.02 -14.40
CA LYS A 81 -15.17 2.14 -14.19
C LYS A 81 -15.78 1.55 -15.47
N LYS A 82 -15.27 1.89 -16.65
CA LYS A 82 -15.66 1.27 -17.93
C LYS A 82 -14.58 0.32 -18.45
N GLY A 83 -13.43 0.23 -17.75
CA GLY A 83 -12.34 -0.66 -18.13
C GLY A 83 -11.27 -0.04 -19.03
N HIS A 84 -11.30 1.28 -19.23
CA HIS A 84 -10.23 1.92 -19.97
C HIS A 84 -9.00 2.07 -19.08
N ILE A 85 -7.91 1.42 -19.45
CA ILE A 85 -6.59 1.66 -18.89
C ILE A 85 -6.00 2.87 -19.59
N GLN A 86 -5.67 3.91 -18.84
CA GLN A 86 -5.08 5.14 -19.35
C GLN A 86 -3.67 5.29 -18.81
N GLY A 87 -2.75 5.80 -19.63
CA GLY A 87 -1.39 6.12 -19.24
C GLY A 87 -1.00 7.51 -19.70
N ILE A 88 -0.52 8.35 -18.79
CA ILE A 88 -0.11 9.73 -19.04
C ILE A 88 1.37 9.87 -18.68
N ASP A 89 2.16 10.42 -19.59
CA ASP A 89 3.58 10.66 -19.36
C ASP A 89 3.80 11.77 -18.32
N ILE A 90 5.06 11.91 -17.86
CA ILE A 90 5.43 12.90 -16.86
C ILE A 90 5.17 14.35 -17.31
N LYS A 91 5.00 14.60 -18.62
CA LYS A 91 4.71 15.93 -19.20
C LYS A 91 3.21 16.21 -19.35
N GLY A 92 2.35 15.23 -18.98
CA GLY A 92 0.90 15.35 -19.08
C GLY A 92 0.32 14.91 -20.43
N ASN A 93 1.11 14.26 -21.32
CA ASN A 93 0.63 13.77 -22.61
C ASN A 93 0.12 12.34 -22.52
N PRO A 94 -0.95 11.98 -23.26
CA PRO A 94 -1.39 10.60 -23.39
C PRO A 94 -0.29 9.71 -23.99
N ALA A 95 0.10 8.65 -23.27
CA ALA A 95 1.14 7.69 -23.65
C ALA A 95 0.57 6.29 -23.91
N PHE A 96 -0.51 5.92 -23.20
CA PHE A 96 -1.09 4.61 -23.28
C PHE A 96 -2.62 4.66 -23.20
N SER A 97 -3.28 3.79 -23.96
CA SER A 97 -4.72 3.54 -23.86
C SER A 97 -4.99 2.08 -24.25
N TYR A 98 -5.80 1.39 -23.44
CA TYR A 98 -6.27 0.04 -23.71
C TYR A 98 -7.65 -0.15 -23.08
N ASP A 99 -8.55 -0.88 -23.75
CA ASP A 99 -9.91 -1.12 -23.27
C ASP A 99 -10.09 -2.61 -22.95
N LEU A 100 -10.43 -2.89 -21.69
CA LEU A 100 -10.76 -4.24 -21.24
C LEU A 100 -12.20 -4.65 -21.56
N ASN A 101 -13.02 -3.73 -22.06
CA ASN A 101 -14.45 -3.91 -22.37
C ASN A 101 -15.29 -4.41 -21.19
N THR A 102 -14.88 -4.09 -19.98
CA THR A 102 -15.56 -4.51 -18.74
C THR A 102 -15.26 -3.54 -17.60
N ALA A 103 -16.13 -3.50 -16.59
CA ALA A 103 -15.93 -2.60 -15.45
C ALA A 103 -14.72 -3.02 -14.58
N VAL A 104 -14.01 -2.00 -14.06
CA VAL A 104 -12.87 -2.15 -13.16
C VAL A 104 -13.03 -1.24 -11.95
N GLU A 105 -12.78 -1.77 -10.75
CA GLU A 105 -12.70 -1.02 -9.49
C GLU A 105 -11.36 -1.21 -8.77
N ALA A 106 -10.59 -2.22 -9.16
CA ALA A 106 -9.28 -2.49 -8.59
C ALA A 106 -8.25 -1.40 -8.93
N THR A 107 -7.27 -1.22 -8.06
CA THR A 107 -6.02 -0.52 -8.39
C THR A 107 -5.12 -1.46 -9.17
N PRO A 108 -4.54 -1.07 -10.30
CA PRO A 108 -3.61 -1.91 -11.03
C PRO A 108 -2.28 -2.10 -10.28
N MET A 109 -1.58 -3.17 -10.62
CA MET A 109 -0.20 -3.40 -10.26
C MET A 109 0.63 -3.52 -11.54
N ILE A 110 1.85 -2.99 -11.56
CA ILE A 110 2.77 -3.16 -12.70
C ILE A 110 4.00 -3.94 -12.24
N HIS A 111 4.42 -4.90 -13.06
CA HIS A 111 5.67 -5.61 -12.91
C HIS A 111 6.22 -6.01 -14.28
N ASP A 112 7.51 -5.74 -14.53
CA ASP A 112 8.18 -6.02 -15.82
C ASP A 112 7.42 -5.48 -17.05
N SER A 113 6.86 -4.24 -16.96
CA SER A 113 6.04 -3.62 -17.99
C SER A 113 4.78 -4.42 -18.38
N ILE A 114 4.28 -5.25 -17.45
CA ILE A 114 2.98 -5.91 -17.51
C ILE A 114 2.09 -5.31 -16.41
N LEU A 115 0.90 -4.88 -16.80
CA LEU A 115 -0.10 -4.37 -15.88
C LEU A 115 -1.08 -5.49 -15.53
N TYR A 116 -1.22 -5.76 -14.24
CA TYR A 116 -2.16 -6.75 -13.70
C TYR A 116 -3.34 -6.02 -13.07
N ILE A 117 -4.55 -6.42 -13.41
CA ILE A 117 -5.76 -5.74 -12.98
C ILE A 117 -6.93 -6.69 -12.78
N GLY A 118 -7.58 -6.57 -11.62
CA GLY A 118 -8.82 -7.28 -11.32
C GLY A 118 -10.02 -6.62 -12.00
N ARG A 119 -10.97 -7.44 -12.46
CA ARG A 119 -12.16 -7.05 -13.21
C ARG A 119 -13.44 -7.48 -12.49
N ILE A 120 -14.49 -6.70 -12.69
CA ILE A 120 -15.81 -6.98 -12.07
C ILE A 120 -16.48 -8.24 -12.66
N ASP A 121 -16.15 -8.61 -13.90
CA ASP A 121 -16.65 -9.84 -14.54
C ASP A 121 -15.92 -11.13 -14.12
N GLY A 122 -15.09 -11.05 -13.06
CA GLY A 122 -14.49 -12.24 -12.44
C GLY A 122 -13.12 -12.63 -12.98
N PHE A 123 -12.42 -11.75 -13.67
CA PHE A 123 -11.09 -12.05 -14.17
C PHE A 123 -9.99 -11.20 -13.53
N LEU A 124 -8.80 -11.80 -13.40
CA LEU A 124 -7.55 -11.07 -13.34
C LEU A 124 -6.95 -11.06 -14.73
N SER A 125 -6.63 -9.88 -15.27
CA SER A 125 -6.00 -9.71 -16.58
C SER A 125 -4.57 -9.24 -16.45
N ALA A 126 -3.66 -9.79 -17.28
CA ALA A 126 -2.32 -9.28 -17.50
C ALA A 126 -2.24 -8.59 -18.86
N VAL A 127 -1.93 -7.31 -18.86
CA VAL A 127 -1.87 -6.47 -20.07
C VAL A 127 -0.44 -6.01 -20.30
N SER A 128 0.09 -6.29 -21.47
CA SER A 128 1.42 -5.81 -21.89
C SER A 128 1.37 -4.34 -22.22
N LEU A 129 2.13 -3.51 -21.49
CA LEU A 129 2.24 -2.08 -21.75
C LEU A 129 2.94 -1.77 -23.08
N SER A 130 3.86 -2.64 -23.51
CA SER A 130 4.59 -2.47 -24.78
C SER A 130 3.80 -2.92 -26.00
N LYS A 131 3.08 -4.06 -25.91
CA LYS A 131 2.28 -4.62 -27.02
C LYS A 131 0.89 -4.01 -27.12
N LYS A 132 0.40 -3.40 -26.03
CA LYS A 132 -0.98 -2.89 -25.88
C LYS A 132 -2.00 -4.01 -26.13
N ASP A 133 -1.78 -5.15 -25.46
CA ASP A 133 -2.60 -6.36 -25.64
C ASP A 133 -2.67 -7.16 -24.36
N THR A 134 -3.75 -7.90 -24.15
CA THR A 134 -3.89 -8.87 -23.06
C THR A 134 -3.01 -10.08 -23.33
N LEU A 135 -2.14 -10.40 -22.40
CA LEU A 135 -1.27 -11.59 -22.46
C LEU A 135 -2.02 -12.84 -22.02
N TRP A 136 -2.75 -12.73 -20.92
CA TRP A 136 -3.55 -13.81 -20.36
C TRP A 136 -4.66 -13.24 -19.44
N ASN A 137 -5.68 -14.06 -19.23
CA ASN A 137 -6.74 -13.84 -18.26
C ASN A 137 -6.83 -15.06 -17.35
N PHE A 138 -7.00 -14.84 -16.05
CA PHE A 138 -7.29 -15.88 -15.06
C PHE A 138 -8.74 -15.69 -14.58
N GLU A 139 -9.56 -16.72 -14.72
CA GLU A 139 -10.99 -16.69 -14.36
C GLU A 139 -11.19 -17.10 -12.90
N THR A 140 -12.04 -16.38 -12.19
CA THR A 140 -12.55 -16.69 -10.86
C THR A 140 -14.08 -16.77 -10.89
N MET A 141 -14.70 -17.29 -9.83
CA MET A 141 -16.17 -17.41 -9.74
C MET A 141 -16.85 -16.17 -9.19
N GLY A 142 -16.10 -15.11 -8.91
CA GLY A 142 -16.59 -13.85 -8.34
C GLY A 142 -15.85 -12.64 -8.86
N GLN A 143 -16.31 -11.45 -8.49
CA GLN A 143 -15.64 -10.19 -8.87
C GLN A 143 -14.22 -10.12 -8.31
N VAL A 144 -13.28 -9.58 -9.08
CA VAL A 144 -11.92 -9.29 -8.63
C VAL A 144 -11.79 -7.77 -8.48
N SER A 145 -12.24 -7.26 -7.32
CA SER A 145 -12.10 -5.84 -6.96
C SER A 145 -10.87 -5.58 -6.09
N ALA A 146 -10.24 -6.64 -5.56
CA ALA A 146 -9.02 -6.54 -4.78
C ALA A 146 -7.87 -6.04 -5.64
N THR A 147 -7.03 -5.21 -5.05
CA THR A 147 -5.75 -4.80 -5.66
C THR A 147 -4.79 -5.98 -5.67
N PRO A 148 -4.28 -6.42 -6.84
CA PRO A 148 -3.29 -7.48 -6.91
C PRO A 148 -1.96 -7.02 -6.30
N ASN A 149 -1.20 -7.98 -5.76
CA ASN A 149 0.13 -7.77 -5.25
C ASN A 149 1.09 -8.84 -5.80
N THR A 150 2.39 -8.65 -5.62
CA THR A 150 3.40 -9.57 -6.13
C THR A 150 4.16 -10.23 -4.99
N VAL A 151 4.45 -11.51 -5.16
CA VAL A 151 5.34 -12.27 -4.29
C VAL A 151 6.42 -12.95 -5.14
N ASN A 152 7.64 -13.01 -4.60
CA ASN A 152 8.76 -13.69 -5.24
C ASN A 152 9.26 -14.80 -4.32
N PHE A 153 9.32 -16.03 -4.84
CA PHE A 153 9.98 -17.14 -4.19
C PHE A 153 10.85 -17.90 -5.18
N GLU A 154 12.11 -18.11 -4.81
CA GLU A 154 13.09 -18.83 -5.61
C GLU A 154 13.24 -18.29 -7.05
N GLY A 155 13.13 -16.94 -7.20
CA GLY A 155 13.23 -16.30 -8.51
C GLY A 155 11.97 -16.38 -9.38
N ARG A 156 10.91 -17.06 -8.93
CA ARG A 156 9.61 -17.10 -9.59
C ARG A 156 8.73 -15.97 -9.08
N LYS A 157 8.30 -15.12 -9.99
CA LYS A 157 7.34 -14.04 -9.69
C LYS A 157 5.92 -14.56 -9.83
N SER A 158 5.09 -14.23 -8.84
CA SER A 158 3.69 -14.62 -8.79
C SER A 158 2.84 -13.42 -8.43
N VAL A 159 1.60 -13.44 -8.88
CA VAL A 159 0.57 -12.45 -8.55
C VAL A 159 -0.36 -13.07 -7.53
N VAL A 160 -0.61 -12.33 -6.43
CA VAL A 160 -1.57 -12.72 -5.39
C VAL A 160 -2.71 -11.73 -5.34
N PHE A 161 -3.94 -12.21 -5.24
CA PHE A 161 -5.13 -11.36 -5.21
C PHE A 161 -6.32 -12.09 -4.60
N GLY A 162 -7.24 -11.32 -4.03
CA GLY A 162 -8.50 -11.83 -3.51
C GLY A 162 -9.64 -11.71 -4.52
N SER A 163 -10.66 -12.54 -4.36
CA SER A 163 -11.90 -12.50 -5.15
C SER A 163 -13.14 -12.54 -4.24
N TYR A 164 -14.26 -12.11 -4.78
CA TYR A 164 -15.57 -12.21 -4.13
C TYR A 164 -16.13 -13.64 -4.09
N ASP A 165 -15.45 -14.60 -4.72
CA ASP A 165 -15.76 -16.04 -4.56
C ASP A 165 -15.16 -16.65 -3.28
N ASN A 166 -14.62 -15.80 -2.38
CA ASN A 166 -14.02 -16.18 -1.10
C ASN A 166 -12.64 -16.83 -1.21
N PHE A 167 -11.97 -16.75 -2.37
CA PHE A 167 -10.63 -17.30 -2.52
C PHE A 167 -9.57 -16.20 -2.61
N LEU A 168 -8.43 -16.49 -1.98
CA LEU A 168 -7.14 -15.88 -2.27
C LEU A 168 -6.44 -16.75 -3.30
N TYR A 169 -6.07 -16.17 -4.42
CA TYR A 169 -5.37 -16.86 -5.50
C TYR A 169 -3.90 -16.45 -5.56
N CYS A 170 -3.05 -17.40 -5.90
CA CYS A 170 -1.66 -17.20 -6.28
C CYS A 170 -1.45 -17.78 -7.68
N VAL A 171 -1.09 -16.94 -8.65
CA VAL A 171 -0.88 -17.33 -10.05
C VAL A 171 0.52 -16.95 -10.52
N ASP A 172 1.07 -17.70 -11.48
CA ASP A 172 2.33 -17.33 -12.13
C ASP A 172 2.16 -16.03 -12.91
N ALA A 173 3.07 -15.07 -12.71
CA ALA A 173 3.00 -13.77 -13.36
C ALA A 173 3.17 -13.82 -14.88
N ARG A 174 3.83 -14.85 -15.44
CA ARG A 174 4.14 -14.97 -16.88
C ARG A 174 2.98 -15.44 -17.72
N ASP A 175 2.22 -16.44 -17.22
CA ASP A 175 1.23 -17.16 -18.00
C ASP A 175 -0.14 -17.29 -17.32
N GLY A 176 -0.28 -16.79 -16.08
CA GLY A 176 -1.52 -16.85 -15.31
C GLY A 176 -1.86 -18.23 -14.77
N PHE A 177 -0.93 -19.21 -14.83
CA PHE A 177 -1.19 -20.54 -14.29
C PHE A 177 -1.41 -20.49 -12.77
N GLU A 178 -2.49 -21.14 -12.29
CA GLU A 178 -2.76 -21.23 -10.86
C GLU A 178 -1.67 -22.05 -10.15
N ILE A 179 -0.99 -21.42 -9.21
CA ILE A 179 0.00 -22.10 -8.35
C ILE A 179 -0.73 -22.75 -7.18
N ASN A 180 -1.58 -21.99 -6.53
CA ASN A 180 -2.45 -22.43 -5.45
C ASN A 180 -3.54 -21.40 -5.15
N ARG A 181 -4.49 -21.78 -4.29
CA ARG A 181 -5.50 -20.91 -3.74
C ARG A 181 -5.83 -21.28 -2.30
N PHE A 182 -6.38 -20.32 -1.55
CA PHE A 182 -6.83 -20.51 -0.18
C PHE A 182 -8.27 -20.02 -0.03
N GLU A 183 -9.15 -20.84 0.54
CA GLU A 183 -10.52 -20.47 0.85
C GLU A 183 -10.58 -19.71 2.18
N SER A 184 -10.99 -18.45 2.13
CA SER A 184 -11.01 -17.56 3.31
C SER A 184 -12.32 -17.62 4.11
N GLY A 185 -13.37 -18.18 3.55
CA GLY A 185 -14.72 -18.20 4.13
C GLY A 185 -15.53 -16.91 3.92
N TYR A 186 -14.89 -15.82 3.46
CA TYR A 186 -15.51 -14.53 3.12
C TYR A 186 -14.85 -13.93 1.90
N TYR A 187 -15.59 -13.05 1.18
CA TYR A 187 -15.03 -12.34 0.03
C TYR A 187 -13.85 -11.45 0.42
N LEU A 188 -12.88 -11.39 -0.48
CA LEU A 188 -11.64 -10.63 -0.33
C LEU A 188 -11.63 -9.47 -1.33
N ASN A 189 -11.78 -8.26 -0.83
CA ASN A 189 -11.82 -7.04 -1.64
C ASN A 189 -10.65 -6.06 -1.37
N GLY A 190 -9.87 -6.30 -0.31
CA GLY A 190 -8.70 -5.52 0.04
C GLY A 190 -7.42 -6.02 -0.60
N ALA A 191 -6.38 -5.19 -0.64
CA ALA A 191 -5.03 -5.62 -0.97
C ALA A 191 -4.48 -6.53 0.14
N VAL A 192 -3.70 -7.54 -0.24
CA VAL A 192 -2.99 -8.37 0.73
C VAL A 192 -1.57 -7.84 0.93
N ALA A 193 -1.06 -7.80 2.16
CA ALA A 193 0.32 -7.43 2.44
C ALA A 193 1.24 -8.65 2.30
N VAL A 194 2.42 -8.45 1.71
CA VAL A 194 3.40 -9.52 1.52
C VAL A 194 4.52 -9.40 2.53
N TRP A 195 4.81 -10.50 3.21
CA TRP A 195 5.94 -10.67 4.11
C TRP A 195 6.72 -11.93 3.78
N LYS A 196 7.90 -11.76 3.18
CA LYS A 196 8.71 -12.88 2.67
C LYS A 196 7.88 -13.71 1.66
N GLU A 197 7.69 -15.00 1.94
CA GLU A 197 6.87 -15.92 1.13
C GLU A 197 5.43 -16.07 1.64
N HIS A 198 4.98 -15.14 2.50
CA HIS A 198 3.65 -15.16 3.08
C HIS A 198 2.85 -13.94 2.67
N VAL A 199 1.56 -14.09 2.60
CA VAL A 199 0.60 -13.00 2.52
C VAL A 199 -0.19 -12.89 3.82
N ILE A 200 -0.50 -11.65 4.20
CA ILE A 200 -1.26 -11.33 5.39
C ILE A 200 -2.43 -10.47 4.98
N PHE A 201 -3.62 -10.84 5.41
CA PHE A 201 -4.84 -10.11 5.13
C PHE A 201 -5.83 -10.25 6.27
N GLY A 202 -6.72 -9.27 6.39
CA GLY A 202 -7.86 -9.27 7.29
C GLY A 202 -9.17 -9.45 6.54
N GLY A 203 -10.22 -9.79 7.26
CA GLY A 203 -11.55 -9.96 6.70
C GLY A 203 -12.65 -9.33 7.56
N CYS A 204 -13.88 -9.30 7.02
CA CYS A 204 -15.09 -8.88 7.71
C CYS A 204 -15.51 -9.86 8.82
N ASP A 205 -14.81 -10.99 8.96
CA ASP A 205 -14.97 -11.98 10.01
C ASP A 205 -14.05 -11.74 11.21
N SER A 206 -13.36 -10.61 11.23
CA SER A 206 -12.39 -10.20 12.27
C SER A 206 -11.12 -11.05 12.35
N TRP A 207 -10.94 -12.02 11.45
CA TRP A 207 -9.72 -12.82 11.42
C TRP A 207 -8.63 -12.17 10.57
N LEU A 208 -7.45 -12.02 11.16
CA LEU A 208 -6.21 -11.79 10.45
C LEU A 208 -5.57 -13.14 10.15
N ARG A 209 -5.21 -13.38 8.87
CA ARG A 209 -4.68 -14.68 8.40
C ARG A 209 -3.32 -14.52 7.78
N ILE A 210 -2.46 -15.51 7.99
CA ILE A 210 -1.15 -15.63 7.35
C ILE A 210 -1.16 -16.90 6.50
N ILE A 211 -0.95 -16.74 5.20
CA ILE A 211 -0.95 -17.84 4.24
C ILE A 211 0.45 -17.93 3.61
N ASN A 212 1.01 -19.13 3.57
CA ASN A 212 2.21 -19.39 2.79
C ASN A 212 1.84 -19.47 1.30
N THR A 213 2.37 -18.56 0.49
CA THR A 213 2.00 -18.44 -0.94
C THR A 213 2.53 -19.57 -1.79
N ARG A 214 3.51 -20.33 -1.31
CA ARG A 214 4.07 -21.49 -2.00
C ARG A 214 3.15 -22.71 -1.91
N THR A 215 2.52 -22.90 -0.77
CA THR A 215 1.71 -24.08 -0.48
C THR A 215 0.21 -23.83 -0.50
N GLY A 216 -0.21 -22.55 -0.46
CA GLY A 216 -1.61 -22.17 -0.26
C GLY A 216 -2.14 -22.47 1.14
N MET A 217 -1.28 -22.92 2.06
CA MET A 217 -1.70 -23.35 3.39
C MET A 217 -1.63 -22.21 4.40
N PRO A 218 -2.64 -22.11 5.30
CA PRO A 218 -2.57 -21.18 6.42
C PRO A 218 -1.44 -21.62 7.36
N THR A 219 -0.63 -20.65 7.78
CA THR A 219 0.44 -20.89 8.75
C THR A 219 0.08 -20.37 10.14
N ASP A 220 -0.74 -19.32 10.20
CA ASP A 220 -1.27 -18.79 11.45
C ASP A 220 -2.48 -17.88 11.22
N SER A 221 -3.19 -17.55 12.30
CA SER A 221 -4.30 -16.60 12.30
C SER A 221 -4.53 -16.01 13.68
N LEU A 222 -5.12 -14.81 13.72
CA LEU A 222 -5.47 -14.11 14.95
C LEU A 222 -6.87 -13.51 14.83
N LEU A 223 -7.74 -13.81 15.79
CA LEU A 223 -9.03 -13.15 15.90
C LEU A 223 -8.85 -11.81 16.61
N LEU A 224 -9.27 -10.73 15.95
CA LEU A 224 -9.29 -9.39 16.50
C LEU A 224 -10.66 -9.06 17.11
N ASP A 225 -10.77 -7.92 17.79
CA ASP A 225 -11.99 -7.54 18.51
C ASP A 225 -13.15 -7.14 17.56
N ALA A 226 -12.80 -6.70 16.34
CA ALA A 226 -13.78 -6.25 15.33
C ALA A 226 -13.28 -6.50 13.91
N TYR A 227 -14.14 -6.22 12.93
CA TYR A 227 -13.82 -6.31 11.50
C TYR A 227 -12.54 -5.57 11.16
N ILE A 228 -11.82 -6.10 10.19
CA ILE A 228 -10.59 -5.52 9.66
C ILE A 228 -10.93 -4.87 8.31
N PRO A 229 -11.22 -3.55 8.28
CA PRO A 229 -11.71 -2.89 7.07
C PRO A 229 -10.59 -2.54 6.08
N ALA A 230 -9.34 -2.47 6.57
CA ALA A 230 -8.19 -2.08 5.79
C ALA A 230 -7.15 -3.19 5.71
N SER A 231 -6.32 -3.15 4.68
CA SER A 231 -5.21 -4.07 4.54
C SER A 231 -4.20 -3.90 5.68
N PRO A 232 -3.53 -4.95 6.13
CA PRO A 232 -2.37 -4.83 7.02
C PRO A 232 -1.23 -4.07 6.34
N ALA A 233 -0.35 -3.47 7.14
CA ALA A 233 0.89 -2.87 6.67
C ALA A 233 2.07 -3.49 7.44
N ILE A 234 3.20 -3.72 6.74
CA ILE A 234 4.33 -4.46 7.29
C ILE A 234 5.62 -3.65 7.16
N MET A 235 6.45 -3.70 8.19
CA MET A 235 7.83 -3.19 8.15
C MET A 235 8.75 -4.14 8.91
N GLY A 236 9.71 -4.73 8.21
CA GLY A 236 10.56 -5.79 8.75
C GLY A 236 9.72 -7.01 9.13
N ASP A 237 9.82 -7.43 10.37
CA ASP A 237 9.03 -8.55 10.91
C ASP A 237 7.81 -8.08 11.73
N PHE A 238 7.44 -6.80 11.63
CA PHE A 238 6.28 -6.24 12.32
C PHE A 238 5.14 -5.97 11.35
N CYS A 239 3.95 -6.47 11.69
CA CYS A 239 2.70 -6.22 10.99
C CYS A 239 1.79 -5.33 11.86
N TYR A 240 1.14 -4.36 11.23
CA TYR A 240 0.21 -3.45 11.88
C TYR A 240 -1.13 -3.46 11.16
N VAL A 241 -2.20 -3.43 11.94
CA VAL A 241 -3.57 -3.41 11.40
C VAL A 241 -4.50 -2.65 12.32
N GLY A 242 -5.41 -1.89 11.74
CA GLY A 242 -6.50 -1.24 12.44
C GLY A 242 -7.78 -2.05 12.33
N ASP A 243 -8.67 -1.95 13.34
CA ASP A 243 -9.99 -2.55 13.32
C ASP A 243 -11.11 -1.50 13.31
N TYR A 244 -12.33 -1.96 13.10
CA TYR A 244 -13.51 -1.11 13.04
C TYR A 244 -13.91 -0.52 14.39
N SER A 245 -13.41 -1.07 15.50
CA SER A 245 -13.63 -0.56 16.86
C SER A 245 -12.55 0.43 17.32
N GLY A 246 -11.71 0.91 16.40
CA GLY A 246 -10.69 1.92 16.68
C GLY A 246 -9.47 1.39 17.45
N ASN A 247 -9.18 0.11 17.35
CA ASN A 247 -7.95 -0.45 17.88
C ASN A 247 -6.88 -0.51 16.78
N ILE A 248 -5.62 -0.37 17.17
CA ILE A 248 -4.45 -0.67 16.35
C ILE A 248 -3.65 -1.79 17.04
N TYR A 249 -3.35 -2.84 16.28
CA TYR A 249 -2.58 -3.99 16.72
C TYR A 249 -1.21 -3.99 16.09
N GLU A 250 -0.20 -4.37 16.89
CA GLU A 250 1.13 -4.73 16.45
C GLU A 250 1.30 -6.25 16.61
N LEU A 251 1.79 -6.89 15.56
CA LEU A 251 2.13 -8.29 15.54
C LEU A 251 3.61 -8.45 15.20
N LEU A 252 4.32 -9.30 15.95
CA LEU A 252 5.68 -9.73 15.60
C LEU A 252 5.59 -11.08 14.92
N LEU A 253 6.18 -11.16 13.71
CA LEU A 253 6.15 -12.32 12.84
C LEU A 253 7.48 -13.06 12.84
N GLU A 254 7.43 -14.37 12.95
CA GLU A 254 8.61 -15.23 12.83
C GLU A 254 8.22 -16.56 12.16
N LYS A 255 8.92 -16.96 11.09
CA LYS A 255 8.73 -18.25 10.40
C LYS A 255 7.27 -18.53 10.01
N GLY A 256 6.57 -17.52 9.52
CA GLY A 256 5.17 -17.64 9.10
C GLY A 256 4.16 -17.60 10.25
N LYS A 257 4.56 -17.26 11.47
CA LYS A 257 3.72 -17.26 12.67
C LYS A 257 3.72 -15.92 13.40
N ILE A 258 2.66 -15.67 14.15
CA ILE A 258 2.53 -14.55 15.08
C ILE A 258 3.11 -14.99 16.42
N VAL A 259 4.35 -14.59 16.71
CA VAL A 259 5.01 -14.96 17.97
C VAL A 259 4.65 -14.02 19.12
N ARG A 260 4.16 -12.84 18.82
CA ARG A 260 3.67 -11.87 19.81
C ARG A 260 2.68 -10.92 19.13
N HIS A 261 1.65 -10.54 19.85
CA HIS A 261 0.77 -9.44 19.45
C HIS A 261 0.43 -8.56 20.65
N LYS A 262 0.16 -7.30 20.39
CA LYS A 262 -0.33 -6.36 21.41
C LYS A 262 -1.24 -5.31 20.74
N LYS A 263 -2.19 -4.83 21.50
CA LYS A 263 -2.96 -3.66 21.16
C LYS A 263 -2.16 -2.43 21.56
N ILE A 264 -1.68 -1.65 20.60
CA ILE A 264 -0.83 -0.47 20.84
C ILE A 264 -1.63 0.82 20.98
N MET A 265 -2.83 0.84 20.42
CA MET A 265 -3.76 1.96 20.55
C MET A 265 -5.18 1.40 20.71
N LYS A 266 -5.95 2.04 21.58
CA LYS A 266 -7.39 1.82 21.71
C LYS A 266 -8.08 3.18 21.64
N SER A 267 -9.03 3.31 20.74
CA SER A 267 -9.85 4.52 20.68
C SER A 267 -10.65 4.69 21.99
N THR A 268 -10.75 5.91 22.45
CA THR A 268 -11.62 6.28 23.58
C THR A 268 -13.06 6.59 23.13
N ASN A 269 -13.27 6.67 21.82
CA ASN A 269 -14.57 6.93 21.20
C ASN A 269 -15.05 5.67 20.48
N GLU A 270 -16.19 5.13 20.90
CA GLU A 270 -16.82 3.93 20.34
C GLU A 270 -17.20 4.06 18.84
N ASN A 271 -17.31 5.31 18.34
CA ASN A 271 -17.59 5.59 16.93
C ASN A 271 -16.32 5.80 16.07
N SER A 272 -15.14 5.67 16.66
CA SER A 272 -13.88 5.81 15.91
C SER A 272 -13.47 4.47 15.30
N SER A 273 -13.05 4.50 14.04
CA SER A 273 -12.53 3.34 13.34
C SER A 273 -11.29 3.72 12.53
N PHE A 274 -10.43 2.74 12.26
CA PHE A 274 -9.28 2.89 11.35
C PHE A 274 -9.58 2.12 10.06
N VAL A 275 -10.13 2.83 9.06
CA VAL A 275 -10.61 2.25 7.80
C VAL A 275 -9.60 2.37 6.65
N SER A 276 -8.48 3.04 6.87
CA SER A 276 -7.39 3.16 5.90
C SER A 276 -6.16 2.36 6.36
N VAL A 277 -5.33 1.97 5.40
CA VAL A 277 -4.07 1.27 5.69
C VAL A 277 -3.12 2.22 6.41
N LEU A 278 -2.50 1.77 7.50
CA LEU A 278 -1.53 2.57 8.24
C LEU A 278 -0.25 2.80 7.42
N SER A 279 0.44 3.92 7.65
CA SER A 279 1.81 4.10 7.16
C SER A 279 2.80 3.91 8.28
N ILE A 280 3.96 3.34 7.94
CA ILE A 280 4.93 2.86 8.93
C ILE A 280 6.31 3.38 8.60
N THR A 281 6.98 3.99 9.59
CA THR A 281 8.42 4.24 9.57
C THR A 281 9.13 3.34 10.59
N SER A 282 10.42 3.43 10.72
CA SER A 282 11.19 2.72 11.76
C SER A 282 10.67 2.99 13.18
N GLU A 283 10.17 4.19 13.45
CA GLU A 283 9.82 4.65 14.80
C GLU A 283 8.34 4.99 14.99
N THR A 284 7.61 5.26 13.90
CA THR A 284 6.30 5.91 13.98
C THR A 284 5.28 5.19 13.07
N LEU A 285 4.03 5.15 13.53
CA LEU A 285 2.85 4.80 12.74
C LEU A 285 2.04 6.05 12.46
N TYR A 286 1.47 6.11 11.27
CA TYR A 286 0.50 7.14 10.90
C TYR A 286 -0.83 6.48 10.59
N ALA A 287 -1.85 6.83 11.36
CA ALA A 287 -3.17 6.22 11.32
C ALA A 287 -4.25 7.29 11.10
N LEU A 288 -5.10 7.07 10.11
CA LEU A 288 -6.21 7.96 9.80
C LEU A 288 -7.50 7.38 10.38
N SER A 289 -8.13 8.12 11.31
CA SER A 289 -9.40 7.72 11.90
C SER A 289 -10.59 8.26 11.11
N SER A 290 -11.73 7.57 11.22
CA SER A 290 -13.02 8.01 10.66
C SER A 290 -13.49 9.37 11.18
N GLU A 291 -12.96 9.83 12.34
CA GLU A 291 -13.20 11.16 12.91
C GLU A 291 -12.34 12.28 12.28
N ARG A 292 -11.65 11.98 11.18
CA ARG A 292 -10.78 12.92 10.43
C ARG A 292 -9.46 13.28 11.14
N TYR A 293 -9.06 12.54 12.16
CA TYR A 293 -7.76 12.75 12.76
C TYR A 293 -6.71 11.86 12.10
N LEU A 294 -5.62 12.48 11.65
CA LEU A 294 -4.37 11.78 11.40
C LEU A 294 -3.57 11.75 12.69
N TYR A 295 -3.24 10.56 13.15
CA TYR A 295 -2.42 10.32 14.33
C TYR A 295 -1.01 9.95 13.93
N SER A 296 -0.01 10.51 14.65
CA SER A 296 1.36 10.01 14.70
C SER A 296 1.54 9.28 16.02
N ILE A 297 1.89 8.01 15.96
CA ILE A 297 1.93 7.11 17.11
C ILE A 297 3.34 6.51 17.22
N ASN A 298 3.97 6.62 18.36
CA ASN A 298 5.26 6.00 18.63
C ASN A 298 5.11 4.48 18.66
N ARG A 299 5.86 3.76 17.83
CA ARG A 299 5.79 2.29 17.72
C ARG A 299 6.24 1.57 19.00
N LYS A 300 7.18 2.14 19.74
CA LYS A 300 7.76 1.49 20.91
C LYS A 300 6.78 1.39 22.07
N ASP A 301 6.05 2.48 22.37
CA ASP A 301 5.19 2.60 23.54
C ASP A 301 3.72 2.87 23.25
N GLY A 302 3.35 3.06 21.98
CA GLY A 302 1.97 3.32 21.54
C GLY A 302 1.46 4.73 21.87
N LYS A 303 2.33 5.63 22.34
CA LYS A 303 1.91 7.01 22.65
C LYS A 303 1.70 7.83 21.39
N VAL A 304 0.67 8.66 21.43
CA VAL A 304 0.42 9.66 20.40
C VAL A 304 1.45 10.78 20.50
N ASN A 305 2.28 10.93 19.48
CA ASN A 305 3.23 12.04 19.38
C ASN A 305 2.48 13.34 19.09
N TRP A 306 1.58 13.28 18.11
CA TRP A 306 0.68 14.38 17.72
C TRP A 306 -0.55 13.82 16.98
N LYS A 307 -1.57 14.65 16.87
CA LYS A 307 -2.74 14.42 16.01
C LYS A 307 -3.12 15.69 15.27
N TYR A 308 -3.59 15.56 14.06
CA TYR A 308 -4.02 16.66 13.21
C TYR A 308 -5.44 16.43 12.71
N LEU A 309 -6.32 17.42 12.85
CA LEU A 309 -7.69 17.37 12.35
C LEU A 309 -7.71 17.81 10.88
N LEU A 310 -7.98 16.86 9.97
CA LEU A 310 -8.08 17.14 8.54
C LEU A 310 -9.34 17.92 8.20
N LYS A 311 -9.24 18.74 7.17
CA LYS A 311 -10.40 19.39 6.55
C LYS A 311 -11.15 18.37 5.68
N GLY A 312 -12.48 18.42 5.75
CA GLY A 312 -13.35 17.55 4.98
C GLY A 312 -13.44 16.10 5.49
N ASN A 313 -14.24 15.30 4.83
CA ASN A 313 -14.48 13.91 5.23
C ASN A 313 -13.38 12.99 4.71
N VAL A 314 -12.97 12.05 5.56
CA VAL A 314 -12.03 10.99 5.18
C VAL A 314 -12.75 9.87 4.41
N GLY A 315 -11.98 9.11 3.66
CA GLY A 315 -12.44 7.96 2.88
C GLY A 315 -11.40 6.84 2.94
N GLU A 316 -11.27 6.08 1.88
CA GLU A 316 -10.39 4.92 1.78
C GLU A 316 -8.94 5.29 1.44
N SER A 317 -8.67 6.56 1.03
CA SER A 317 -7.31 7.02 0.79
C SER A 317 -6.47 6.87 2.05
N SER A 318 -5.34 6.22 1.89
CA SER A 318 -4.42 5.93 3.00
C SER A 318 -3.28 6.95 3.05
N PRO A 319 -2.80 7.35 4.23
CA PRO A 319 -1.65 8.23 4.35
C PRO A 319 -0.41 7.60 3.73
N LEU A 320 0.51 8.41 3.22
CA LEU A 320 1.84 8.00 2.76
C LEU A 320 2.89 8.87 3.42
N VAL A 321 3.97 8.23 3.88
CA VAL A 321 5.12 8.94 4.46
C VAL A 321 6.23 9.02 3.41
N CYS A 322 6.71 10.23 3.18
CA CYS A 322 7.71 10.56 2.18
C CYS A 322 8.83 11.37 2.88
N ASP A 323 9.85 10.66 3.36
CA ASP A 323 10.93 11.24 4.17
C ASP A 323 10.38 12.00 5.40
N ASP A 324 10.51 13.32 5.46
CA ASP A 324 10.08 14.19 6.56
C ASP A 324 8.62 14.65 6.48
N LYS A 325 7.85 14.21 5.48
CA LYS A 325 6.47 14.63 5.22
C LYS A 325 5.51 13.46 5.19
N VAL A 326 4.28 13.70 5.60
CA VAL A 326 3.16 12.77 5.42
C VAL A 326 2.08 13.44 4.56
N ILE A 327 1.69 12.77 3.48
CA ILE A 327 0.61 13.21 2.58
C ILE A 327 -0.66 12.41 2.85
N VAL A 328 -1.79 13.08 2.90
CA VAL A 328 -3.12 12.50 3.09
C VAL A 328 -4.11 13.16 2.15
N CYS A 329 -4.96 12.35 1.51
CA CYS A 329 -6.09 12.83 0.72
C CYS A 329 -7.41 12.55 1.43
N THR A 330 -8.34 13.51 1.38
CA THR A 330 -9.69 13.33 1.95
C THR A 330 -10.71 13.05 0.85
N LYS A 331 -11.80 12.37 1.22
CA LYS A 331 -12.90 12.07 0.28
C LYS A 331 -13.53 13.34 -0.31
N THR A 332 -13.44 14.45 0.38
CA THR A 332 -13.93 15.74 -0.12
C THR A 332 -13.01 16.43 -1.11
N GLY A 333 -11.81 15.90 -1.35
CA GLY A 333 -10.88 16.40 -2.36
C GLY A 333 -9.73 17.24 -1.83
N ILE A 334 -9.53 17.30 -0.52
CA ILE A 334 -8.42 18.04 0.08
C ILE A 334 -7.18 17.14 0.15
N VAL A 335 -6.07 17.61 -0.40
CA VAL A 335 -4.75 17.03 -0.27
C VAL A 335 -3.98 17.82 0.77
N THR A 336 -3.49 17.15 1.81
CA THR A 336 -2.81 17.79 2.95
C THR A 336 -1.43 17.17 3.13
N ILE A 337 -0.39 17.99 3.23
CA ILE A 337 0.98 17.58 3.57
C ILE A 337 1.34 18.15 4.94
N LEU A 338 1.75 17.28 5.85
CA LEU A 338 2.17 17.64 7.20
C LEU A 338 3.62 17.26 7.45
N ASP A 339 4.28 17.97 8.35
CA ASP A 339 5.56 17.60 8.93
C ASP A 339 5.44 16.33 9.78
N THR A 340 6.29 15.34 9.57
CA THR A 340 6.22 14.05 10.28
C THR A 340 6.53 14.16 11.77
N GLN A 341 7.40 15.09 12.19
CA GLN A 341 7.82 15.24 13.58
C GLN A 341 6.84 16.06 14.41
N LYS A 342 6.36 17.19 13.83
CA LYS A 342 5.54 18.17 14.56
C LYS A 342 4.05 18.08 14.25
N GLY A 343 3.65 17.41 13.16
CA GLY A 343 2.27 17.36 12.70
C GLY A 343 1.75 18.74 12.23
N THR A 344 2.66 19.68 11.91
CA THR A 344 2.27 20.99 11.42
C THR A 344 1.97 20.97 9.93
N LEU A 345 0.99 21.76 9.51
CA LEU A 345 0.63 21.91 8.10
C LEU A 345 1.80 22.53 7.33
N LYS A 346 2.23 21.86 6.27
CA LYS A 346 3.23 22.33 5.32
C LYS A 346 2.56 22.86 4.06
N TRP A 347 1.59 22.12 3.53
CA TRP A 347 0.91 22.47 2.29
C TRP A 347 -0.50 21.86 2.24
N GLU A 348 -1.40 22.50 1.53
CA GLU A 348 -2.77 22.03 1.34
C GLU A 348 -3.30 22.49 -0.02
N TYR A 349 -4.03 21.59 -0.70
CA TYR A 349 -4.66 21.88 -1.98
C TYR A 349 -6.07 21.29 -2.04
N ASP A 350 -7.03 22.08 -2.51
CA ASP A 350 -8.39 21.63 -2.79
C ASP A 350 -8.53 21.31 -4.28
N THR A 351 -8.76 20.03 -4.62
CA THR A 351 -8.96 19.60 -6.00
C THR A 351 -10.34 19.95 -6.55
N GLY A 352 -11.29 20.31 -5.69
CA GLY A 352 -12.68 20.53 -6.05
C GLY A 352 -13.44 19.26 -6.47
N GLU A 353 -12.80 18.09 -6.40
CA GLU A 353 -13.36 16.79 -6.77
C GLU A 353 -13.03 15.73 -5.73
N GLN A 354 -13.91 14.76 -5.52
CA GLN A 354 -13.69 13.69 -4.55
C GLN A 354 -12.46 12.84 -4.88
N ILE A 355 -11.74 12.39 -3.85
CA ILE A 355 -10.60 11.47 -3.95
C ILE A 355 -10.94 10.23 -3.12
N VAL A 356 -10.69 9.04 -3.69
CA VAL A 356 -10.84 7.73 -3.02
C VAL A 356 -9.51 7.01 -2.98
N GLY A 357 -8.76 7.01 -4.09
CA GLY A 357 -7.45 6.38 -4.18
C GLY A 357 -6.37 7.09 -3.37
N SER A 358 -5.32 6.36 -3.04
CA SER A 358 -4.10 6.92 -2.44
C SER A 358 -3.22 7.56 -3.52
N PRO A 359 -2.40 8.58 -3.21
CA PRO A 359 -1.47 9.17 -4.16
C PRO A 359 -0.41 8.18 -4.66
N ALA A 360 0.23 8.49 -5.79
CA ALA A 360 1.48 7.86 -6.22
C ALA A 360 2.62 8.87 -6.14
N ILE A 361 3.80 8.42 -5.71
CA ILE A 361 4.95 9.28 -5.43
C ILE A 361 6.15 8.80 -6.25
N ILE A 362 6.76 9.71 -6.98
CA ILE A 362 8.05 9.52 -7.64
C ILE A 362 8.95 10.72 -7.35
N LYS A 363 10.21 10.65 -7.76
CA LYS A 363 11.14 11.75 -7.57
C LYS A 363 10.58 13.06 -8.12
N ASP A 364 10.57 14.10 -7.27
CA ASP A 364 10.14 15.46 -7.56
C ASP A 364 8.65 15.63 -7.96
N HIS A 365 7.85 14.54 -7.95
CA HIS A 365 6.45 14.59 -8.35
C HIS A 365 5.56 13.69 -7.48
N PHE A 366 4.30 14.09 -7.36
CA PHE A 366 3.24 13.18 -6.88
C PHE A 366 1.96 13.36 -7.69
N PHE A 367 1.19 12.29 -7.74
CA PHE A 367 -0.02 12.21 -8.54
C PHE A 367 -1.23 11.94 -7.66
N VAL A 368 -2.29 12.68 -7.93
CA VAL A 368 -3.58 12.50 -7.25
C VAL A 368 -4.66 12.25 -8.31
N LEU A 369 -5.44 11.19 -8.11
CA LEU A 369 -6.51 10.81 -9.01
C LEU A 369 -7.86 11.05 -8.34
N THR A 370 -8.72 11.84 -8.98
CA THR A 370 -10.07 12.12 -8.47
C THR A 370 -11.07 11.07 -8.93
N THR A 371 -12.20 10.97 -8.23
CA THR A 371 -13.27 10.03 -8.61
C THR A 371 -13.94 10.36 -9.95
N LYS A 372 -13.78 11.57 -10.46
CA LYS A 372 -14.23 11.94 -11.79
C LYS A 372 -13.24 11.58 -12.91
N GLY A 373 -12.11 10.94 -12.55
CA GLY A 373 -11.07 10.55 -13.47
C GLY A 373 -10.12 11.67 -13.85
N THR A 374 -10.04 12.75 -13.09
CA THR A 374 -9.03 13.79 -13.27
C THR A 374 -7.74 13.38 -12.58
N LEU A 375 -6.66 13.23 -13.35
CA LEU A 375 -5.31 13.02 -12.82
C LEU A 375 -4.63 14.39 -12.67
N LEU A 376 -4.12 14.66 -11.47
CA LEU A 376 -3.36 15.88 -11.17
C LEU A 376 -1.92 15.50 -10.88
N CYS A 377 -0.98 16.23 -11.48
CA CYS A 377 0.45 16.09 -11.21
C CYS A 377 0.94 17.33 -10.48
N PHE A 378 1.56 17.11 -9.34
CA PHE A 378 2.20 18.15 -8.55
C PHE A 378 3.70 17.95 -8.52
N GLY A 379 4.45 19.05 -8.46
CA GLY A 379 5.91 19.03 -8.42
C GLY A 379 6.49 20.38 -8.10
N ASN A 380 7.80 20.48 -8.18
CA ASN A 380 8.50 21.76 -8.10
C ASN A 380 8.25 22.59 -9.39
N LYS A 381 8.24 23.91 -9.22
CA LYS A 381 8.04 24.86 -10.33
C LYS A 381 9.27 24.87 -11.26
#